data_68e1c130ba09ee53daccc8128c2fcd8b
#
_entry.id   68e1c130ba09ee53daccc8128c2fcd8b
#
_cell.length_a   1.000
_cell.length_b   1.000
_cell.length_c   1.000
_cell.angle_alpha   90.00
_cell.angle_beta   90.00
_cell.angle_gamma   90.00
#
_symmetry.space_group_name_H-M   'P 1'
#
loop_
_entity.id
_entity.type
_entity.pdbx_description
1 polymer ?
#
loop_
_entity_poly.entity_id
_entity_poly.type
_entity_poly.pdbx_seq_one_letter_code
_entity_poly.pdbx_strand_id
1 'polypeptide(L)'
;MRVALVVQRYGPEVLGGAETLARRVSELLASSVDVTVLTTCAIDYLSWADAYPPGPAKVNGVSVLRFSVPRPRDLFEFEQASARAYASPQDLELGRNWIQAQGPNAPGLLDHLREEGSTYDAVAFVTCLYAPTVDGLPLVTERSLLCPTIHDEPPLRLSVFDDVFAKARLLCFSTPEEQTLAHERFGIPDARARIVGAAIDEHRGADPTRFVAETEIRHPYALYHGRLDRSKGVDELVDHHTRYRAVHPDGLDLVLVGGGEVRLPAADGFHSLGFVSEELKHDAIAGADVVVCPSPHESLSFSQLEAWSHGRPTLSNALSPVLVGQSRRAGGGLWYSNADEYREMLDFFARAKPLAETIGAQGRRYVRAKYSRDQARDTWLAALTEVAEARPARAGRQQQ
;
A
#
# COMPACT_ATOMS: atom_id res chain seq x y z
N MET A 1 -14.16 21.01 8.07
CA MET A 1 -12.70 20.93 7.79
C MET A 1 -12.52 20.63 6.32
N ARG A 2 -11.66 21.37 5.61
CA ARG A 2 -11.33 21.18 4.20
C ARG A 2 -9.94 20.53 4.09
N VAL A 3 -9.86 19.35 3.49
CA VAL A 3 -8.63 18.53 3.44
C VAL A 3 -8.22 18.30 2.00
N ALA A 4 -6.94 18.49 1.68
CA ALA A 4 -6.35 17.96 0.47
C ALA A 4 -5.63 16.64 0.76
N LEU A 5 -5.74 15.67 -0.15
CA LEU A 5 -4.97 14.44 -0.13
C LEU A 5 -4.14 14.37 -1.42
N VAL A 6 -2.81 14.39 -1.29
CA VAL A 6 -1.87 14.36 -2.41
C VAL A 6 -1.36 12.94 -2.61
N VAL A 7 -1.50 12.44 -3.83
CA VAL A 7 -1.00 11.12 -4.25
C VAL A 7 -0.65 11.15 -5.73
N GLN A 8 0.38 10.40 -6.12
CA GLN A 8 0.90 10.43 -7.50
C GLN A 8 -0.09 9.95 -8.57
N ARG A 9 -0.97 9.01 -8.25
CA ARG A 9 -2.03 8.48 -9.14
C ARG A 9 -3.31 8.21 -8.35
N TYR A 10 -4.46 8.40 -8.97
CA TYR A 10 -5.74 8.15 -8.31
C TYR A 10 -6.85 7.84 -9.34
N GLY A 11 -7.49 6.70 -9.20
CA GLY A 11 -8.60 6.25 -10.04
C GLY A 11 -9.02 4.81 -9.73
N PRO A 12 -10.17 4.36 -10.23
CA PRO A 12 -10.64 2.98 -10.03
C PRO A 12 -9.73 1.96 -10.71
N GLU A 13 -9.11 2.32 -11.85
CA GLU A 13 -8.21 1.47 -12.63
C GLU A 13 -6.76 1.50 -12.09
N VAL A 14 -6.46 2.39 -11.14
CA VAL A 14 -5.11 2.55 -10.59
C VAL A 14 -4.83 1.48 -9.54
N LEU A 15 -3.86 0.63 -9.81
CA LEU A 15 -3.43 -0.44 -8.94
C LEU A 15 -2.12 -0.07 -8.22
N GLY A 16 -2.07 -0.29 -6.92
CA GLY A 16 -0.90 -0.04 -6.07
C GLY A 16 -1.31 0.08 -4.60
N GLY A 17 -0.41 -0.29 -3.67
CA GLY A 17 -0.71 -0.27 -2.23
C GLY A 17 -0.98 1.14 -1.71
N ALA A 18 -0.11 2.10 -2.04
CA ALA A 18 -0.24 3.50 -1.62
C ALA A 18 -1.48 4.16 -2.25
N GLU A 19 -1.75 3.90 -3.53
CA GLU A 19 -2.92 4.43 -4.23
C GLU A 19 -4.23 3.82 -3.69
N THR A 20 -4.22 2.53 -3.36
CA THR A 20 -5.36 1.87 -2.68
C THR A 20 -5.59 2.46 -1.30
N LEU A 21 -4.53 2.73 -0.53
CA LEU A 21 -4.63 3.42 0.75
C LEU A 21 -5.24 4.81 0.58
N ALA A 22 -4.72 5.61 -0.34
CA ALA A 22 -5.22 6.96 -0.64
C ALA A 22 -6.70 6.95 -1.01
N ARG A 23 -7.12 5.99 -1.86
CA ARG A 23 -8.51 5.84 -2.28
C ARG A 23 -9.42 5.45 -1.11
N ARG A 24 -9.08 4.39 -0.37
CA ARG A 24 -9.88 3.94 0.79
C ARG A 24 -10.00 5.02 1.85
N VAL A 25 -8.92 5.75 2.12
CA VAL A 25 -8.91 6.84 3.11
C VAL A 25 -9.76 8.03 2.63
N SER A 26 -9.59 8.50 1.40
CA SER A 26 -10.37 9.63 0.88
C SER A 26 -11.87 9.32 0.80
N GLU A 27 -12.26 8.11 0.35
CA GLU A 27 -13.65 7.66 0.33
C GLU A 27 -14.23 7.54 1.75
N LEU A 28 -13.43 7.07 2.70
CA LEU A 28 -13.83 6.97 4.11
C LEU A 28 -14.06 8.34 4.75
N LEU A 29 -13.18 9.30 4.48
CA LEU A 29 -13.22 10.64 5.05
C LEU A 29 -14.27 11.54 4.39
N ALA A 30 -14.64 11.30 3.14
CA ALA A 30 -15.57 12.15 2.38
C ALA A 30 -16.99 12.28 3.02
N SER A 31 -17.36 11.35 3.89
CA SER A 31 -18.61 11.43 4.67
C SER A 31 -18.54 12.38 5.88
N SER A 32 -17.33 12.78 6.29
CA SER A 32 -17.09 13.53 7.53
C SER A 32 -16.47 14.91 7.30
N VAL A 33 -15.66 15.05 6.23
CA VAL A 33 -14.96 16.28 5.90
C VAL A 33 -14.97 16.53 4.39
N ASP A 34 -14.73 17.77 3.97
CA ASP A 34 -14.60 18.14 2.56
C ASP A 34 -13.21 17.71 2.06
N VAL A 35 -13.14 16.58 1.35
CA VAL A 35 -11.90 16.00 0.82
C VAL A 35 -11.76 16.30 -0.65
N THR A 36 -10.60 16.84 -1.04
CA THR A 36 -10.16 16.95 -2.43
C THR A 36 -8.87 16.17 -2.62
N VAL A 37 -8.86 15.23 -3.55
CA VAL A 37 -7.63 14.52 -3.95
C VAL A 37 -6.92 15.33 -5.02
N LEU A 38 -5.65 15.65 -4.78
CA LEU A 38 -4.74 16.30 -5.74
C LEU A 38 -3.82 15.21 -6.31
N THR A 39 -3.89 14.99 -7.63
CA THR A 39 -3.19 13.88 -8.26
C THR A 39 -2.78 14.20 -9.70
N THR A 40 -2.04 13.31 -10.34
CA THR A 40 -1.70 13.46 -11.77
C THR A 40 -2.75 12.83 -12.68
N CYS A 41 -2.58 13.05 -13.98
CA CYS A 41 -3.40 12.42 -15.02
C CYS A 41 -2.95 10.97 -15.35
N ALA A 42 -1.90 10.45 -14.71
CA ALA A 42 -1.33 9.15 -15.01
C ALA A 42 -2.14 7.97 -14.42
N ILE A 43 -2.23 6.89 -15.18
CA ILE A 43 -2.67 5.56 -14.70
C ILE A 43 -1.47 4.63 -14.57
N ASP A 44 -0.57 4.64 -15.56
CA ASP A 44 0.62 3.81 -15.57
C ASP A 44 1.74 4.39 -14.69
N TYR A 45 2.37 3.53 -13.87
CA TYR A 45 3.46 3.94 -12.99
C TYR A 45 4.85 3.85 -13.64
N LEU A 46 4.96 3.23 -14.81
CA LEU A 46 6.23 3.12 -15.51
C LEU A 46 6.57 4.40 -16.25
N SER A 47 5.63 4.93 -17.01
CA SER A 47 5.83 6.09 -17.88
C SER A 47 5.32 7.40 -17.29
N TRP A 48 4.33 7.38 -16.39
CA TRP A 48 3.57 8.54 -15.93
C TRP A 48 2.84 9.29 -17.06
N ALA A 49 2.61 8.66 -18.21
CA ALA A 49 1.90 9.28 -19.31
C ALA A 49 0.48 9.69 -18.89
N ASP A 50 0.04 10.87 -19.33
CA ASP A 50 -1.33 11.34 -19.10
C ASP A 50 -2.34 10.40 -19.80
N ALA A 51 -3.23 9.82 -18.99
CA ALA A 51 -4.32 8.95 -19.46
C ALA A 51 -5.69 9.52 -19.10
N TYR A 52 -5.81 10.20 -17.96
CA TYR A 52 -7.00 10.96 -17.61
C TYR A 52 -6.90 12.42 -18.10
N PRO A 53 -8.04 13.08 -18.38
CA PRO A 53 -8.03 14.52 -18.65
C PRO A 53 -7.63 15.31 -17.41
N PRO A 54 -6.90 16.45 -17.58
CA PRO A 54 -6.60 17.36 -16.47
C PRO A 54 -7.85 18.10 -16.01
N GLY A 55 -7.82 18.61 -14.78
CA GLY A 55 -8.89 19.39 -14.18
C GLY A 55 -9.75 18.62 -13.18
N PRO A 56 -10.92 19.18 -12.81
CA PRO A 56 -11.78 18.60 -11.79
C PRO A 56 -12.51 17.35 -12.28
N ALA A 57 -12.63 16.36 -11.37
CA ALA A 57 -13.36 15.11 -11.60
C ALA A 57 -14.00 14.63 -10.29
N LYS A 58 -14.82 13.59 -10.37
CA LYS A 58 -15.31 12.84 -9.19
C LYS A 58 -15.03 11.35 -9.38
N VAL A 59 -14.54 10.72 -8.30
CA VAL A 59 -14.33 9.26 -8.24
C VAL A 59 -14.98 8.75 -6.95
N ASN A 60 -15.97 7.87 -7.06
CA ASN A 60 -16.71 7.30 -5.94
C ASN A 60 -17.21 8.37 -4.93
N GLY A 61 -17.68 9.51 -5.44
CA GLY A 61 -18.17 10.63 -4.62
C GLY A 61 -17.10 11.60 -4.10
N VAL A 62 -15.82 11.25 -4.20
CA VAL A 62 -14.69 12.10 -3.79
C VAL A 62 -14.35 13.11 -4.89
N SER A 63 -14.12 14.38 -4.51
CA SER A 63 -13.63 15.41 -5.42
C SER A 63 -12.15 15.15 -5.76
N VAL A 64 -11.82 15.20 -7.05
CA VAL A 64 -10.46 14.96 -7.55
C VAL A 64 -10.05 16.11 -8.45
N LEU A 65 -8.84 16.61 -8.28
CA LEU A 65 -8.22 17.58 -9.18
C LEU A 65 -6.97 16.95 -9.80
N ARG A 66 -6.97 16.80 -11.13
CA ARG A 66 -5.89 16.17 -11.89
C ARG A 66 -5.00 17.17 -12.58
N PHE A 67 -3.70 16.94 -12.52
CA PHE A 67 -2.66 17.78 -13.12
C PHE A 67 -1.86 16.96 -14.14
N SER A 68 -1.60 17.56 -15.30
CA SER A 68 -0.80 16.94 -16.35
C SER A 68 0.64 16.71 -15.92
N VAL A 69 1.23 15.64 -16.45
CA VAL A 69 2.65 15.31 -16.41
C VAL A 69 3.26 15.66 -17.78
N PRO A 70 3.81 16.87 -17.95
CA PRO A 70 4.25 17.36 -19.27
C PRO A 70 5.33 16.50 -19.91
N ARG A 71 6.17 15.86 -19.09
CA ARG A 71 7.23 14.95 -19.53
C ARG A 71 7.03 13.59 -18.87
N PRO A 72 6.64 12.56 -19.62
CA PRO A 72 6.63 11.19 -19.14
C PRO A 72 8.01 10.76 -18.65
N ARG A 73 8.05 9.76 -17.77
CA ARG A 73 9.32 9.20 -17.27
C ARG A 73 10.04 8.47 -18.38
N ASP A 74 11.33 8.76 -18.53
CA ASP A 74 12.27 7.97 -19.30
C ASP A 74 12.90 6.91 -18.38
N LEU A 75 12.62 5.64 -18.66
CA LEU A 75 13.10 4.53 -17.82
C LEU A 75 14.63 4.40 -17.83
N PHE A 76 15.28 4.68 -18.95
CA PHE A 76 16.74 4.62 -19.04
C PHE A 76 17.40 5.73 -18.21
N GLU A 77 16.88 6.97 -18.31
CA GLU A 77 17.31 8.09 -17.48
C GLU A 77 17.11 7.78 -15.99
N PHE A 78 15.96 7.19 -15.65
CA PHE A 78 15.64 6.81 -14.28
C PHE A 78 16.59 5.72 -13.73
N GLU A 79 16.90 4.68 -14.53
CA GLU A 79 17.85 3.64 -14.14
C GLU A 79 19.26 4.22 -13.91
N GLN A 80 19.73 5.12 -14.78
CA GLN A 80 21.00 5.78 -14.59
C GLN A 80 21.04 6.68 -13.36
N ALA A 81 19.97 7.44 -13.11
CA ALA A 81 19.83 8.27 -11.92
C ALA A 81 19.85 7.40 -10.66
N SER A 82 19.14 6.25 -10.69
CA SER A 82 19.09 5.29 -9.59
C SER A 82 20.47 4.71 -9.28
N ALA A 83 21.20 4.27 -10.30
CA ALA A 83 22.56 3.72 -10.12
C ALA A 83 23.51 4.74 -9.46
N ARG A 84 23.45 6.02 -9.88
CA ARG A 84 24.30 7.09 -9.31
C ARG A 84 23.87 7.44 -7.88
N ALA A 85 22.56 7.63 -7.65
CA ALA A 85 22.04 8.03 -6.33
C ALA A 85 22.30 6.94 -5.28
N TYR A 86 22.10 5.67 -5.63
CA TYR A 86 22.32 4.55 -4.69
C TYR A 86 23.80 4.29 -4.41
N ALA A 87 24.71 4.64 -5.33
CA ALA A 87 26.15 4.59 -5.08
C ALA A 87 26.64 5.70 -4.12
N SER A 88 25.90 6.83 -4.02
CA SER A 88 26.26 7.97 -3.17
C SER A 88 24.99 8.54 -2.47
N PRO A 89 24.36 7.78 -1.58
CA PRO A 89 23.02 8.12 -1.04
C PRO A 89 23.00 9.41 -0.20
N GLN A 90 24.17 9.88 0.26
CA GLN A 90 24.32 11.14 1.01
C GLN A 90 24.47 12.38 0.11
N ASP A 91 24.64 12.19 -1.20
CA ASP A 91 24.71 13.30 -2.15
C ASP A 91 23.30 13.82 -2.46
N LEU A 92 23.01 15.02 -1.95
CA LEU A 92 21.68 15.65 -2.07
C LEU A 92 21.35 16.00 -3.53
N GLU A 93 22.35 16.36 -4.34
CA GLU A 93 22.14 16.69 -5.76
C GLU A 93 21.75 15.44 -6.55
N LEU A 94 22.45 14.33 -6.35
CA LEU A 94 22.10 13.04 -6.95
C LEU A 94 20.73 12.56 -6.48
N GLY A 95 20.39 12.75 -5.19
CA GLY A 95 19.07 12.45 -4.66
C GLY A 95 17.97 13.29 -5.33
N ARG A 96 18.18 14.60 -5.54
CA ARG A 96 17.25 15.47 -6.25
C ARG A 96 17.08 15.08 -7.72
N ASN A 97 18.19 14.75 -8.40
CA ASN A 97 18.17 14.28 -9.78
C ASN A 97 17.39 12.96 -9.88
N TRP A 98 17.52 12.08 -8.88
CA TRP A 98 16.74 10.86 -8.80
C TRP A 98 15.24 11.14 -8.67
N ILE A 99 14.81 12.08 -7.81
CA ILE A 99 13.40 12.48 -7.67
C ILE A 99 12.85 13.02 -9.00
N GLN A 100 13.62 13.84 -9.71
CA GLN A 100 13.20 14.38 -11.01
C GLN A 100 13.05 13.29 -12.07
N ALA A 101 13.97 12.32 -12.10
CA ALA A 101 13.90 11.18 -13.01
C ALA A 101 12.78 10.19 -12.60
N GLN A 102 12.50 10.02 -11.31
CA GLN A 102 11.42 9.19 -10.77
C GLN A 102 10.04 9.78 -11.11
N GLY A 103 9.86 11.07 -10.89
CA GLY A 103 8.59 11.77 -11.11
C GLY A 103 7.46 11.33 -10.16
N PRO A 104 6.18 11.40 -10.59
CA PRO A 104 5.72 12.18 -11.76
C PRO A 104 5.87 13.68 -11.52
N ASN A 105 6.47 14.40 -12.47
CA ASN A 105 6.66 15.85 -12.37
C ASN A 105 5.41 16.58 -12.88
N ALA A 106 4.63 17.12 -11.96
CA ALA A 106 3.38 17.84 -12.24
C ALA A 106 3.46 19.29 -11.73
N PRO A 107 4.04 20.23 -12.50
CA PRO A 107 4.20 21.63 -12.07
C PRO A 107 2.90 22.29 -11.62
N GLY A 108 1.80 22.05 -12.34
CA GLY A 108 0.50 22.59 -11.99
C GLY A 108 -0.02 22.16 -10.62
N LEU A 109 0.38 20.96 -10.12
CA LEU A 109 0.06 20.52 -8.75
C LEU A 109 0.83 21.39 -7.73
N LEU A 110 2.09 21.67 -7.99
CA LEU A 110 2.91 22.51 -7.12
C LEU A 110 2.42 23.96 -7.11
N ASP A 111 2.01 24.48 -8.27
CA ASP A 111 1.43 25.83 -8.38
C ASP A 111 0.12 25.91 -7.61
N HIS A 112 -0.76 24.90 -7.74
CA HIS A 112 -1.99 24.83 -6.94
C HIS A 112 -1.69 24.80 -5.42
N LEU A 113 -0.68 24.07 -4.96
CA LEU A 113 -0.30 24.06 -3.55
C LEU A 113 0.26 25.42 -3.08
N ARG A 114 0.99 26.19 -3.93
CA ARG A 114 1.46 27.52 -3.61
C ARG A 114 0.31 28.52 -3.47
N GLU A 115 -0.64 28.49 -4.40
CA GLU A 115 -1.73 29.44 -4.50
C GLU A 115 -2.87 29.11 -3.53
N GLU A 116 -3.31 27.86 -3.49
CA GLU A 116 -4.50 27.41 -2.79
C GLU A 116 -4.19 26.58 -1.51
N GLY A 117 -2.95 26.18 -1.29
CA GLY A 117 -2.57 25.32 -0.15
C GLY A 117 -2.99 25.92 1.20
N SER A 118 -3.02 27.24 1.32
CA SER A 118 -3.48 27.94 2.52
C SER A 118 -4.99 27.85 2.77
N THR A 119 -5.79 27.46 1.78
CA THR A 119 -7.24 27.30 1.89
C THR A 119 -7.65 25.98 2.51
N TYR A 120 -6.76 24.96 2.47
CA TYR A 120 -6.99 23.68 3.13
C TYR A 120 -6.68 23.78 4.62
N ASP A 121 -7.42 23.03 5.42
CA ASP A 121 -7.17 22.91 6.85
C ASP A 121 -6.03 21.96 7.14
N ALA A 122 -5.91 20.88 6.39
CA ALA A 122 -4.78 19.97 6.39
C ALA A 122 -4.50 19.48 4.97
N VAL A 123 -3.23 19.14 4.69
CA VAL A 123 -2.78 18.55 3.43
C VAL A 123 -2.07 17.24 3.76
N ALA A 124 -2.70 16.10 3.43
CA ALA A 124 -2.15 14.78 3.63
C ALA A 124 -1.41 14.30 2.37
N PHE A 125 -0.16 13.92 2.52
CA PHE A 125 0.66 13.33 1.45
C PHE A 125 0.75 11.81 1.66
N VAL A 126 0.42 11.04 0.63
CA VAL A 126 0.52 9.58 0.66
C VAL A 126 1.68 9.13 -0.21
N THR A 127 2.60 8.37 0.39
CA THR A 127 3.92 7.97 -0.07
C THR A 127 4.94 9.11 -0.17
N CYS A 128 6.19 8.83 0.27
CA CYS A 128 7.26 9.84 0.23
C CYS A 128 8.12 9.78 -1.04
N LEU A 129 8.06 8.68 -1.83
CA LEU A 129 9.04 8.37 -2.87
C LEU A 129 8.91 9.19 -4.16
N TYR A 130 7.92 10.09 -4.29
CA TYR A 130 7.58 10.73 -5.54
C TYR A 130 7.62 12.27 -5.47
N ALA A 131 7.90 12.89 -6.60
CA ALA A 131 8.02 14.34 -6.74
C ALA A 131 6.83 15.13 -6.15
N PRO A 132 5.55 14.73 -6.30
CA PRO A 132 4.44 15.46 -5.67
C PRO A 132 4.55 15.62 -4.16
N THR A 133 5.14 14.64 -3.46
CA THR A 133 5.39 14.72 -2.02
C THR A 133 6.66 15.49 -1.70
N VAL A 134 7.78 15.15 -2.37
CA VAL A 134 9.10 15.74 -2.07
C VAL A 134 9.11 17.25 -2.33
N ASP A 135 8.51 17.67 -3.45
CA ASP A 135 8.48 19.08 -3.86
C ASP A 135 7.24 19.82 -3.31
N GLY A 136 6.14 19.10 -3.05
CA GLY A 136 4.87 19.70 -2.61
C GLY A 136 4.77 19.93 -1.10
N LEU A 137 5.26 18.98 -0.28
CA LEU A 137 5.17 19.09 1.18
C LEU A 137 5.83 20.36 1.74
N PRO A 138 7.01 20.78 1.27
CA PRO A 138 7.65 22.01 1.72
C PRO A 138 6.82 23.29 1.49
N LEU A 139 5.87 23.27 0.54
CA LEU A 139 5.01 24.43 0.23
C LEU A 139 3.89 24.62 1.27
N VAL A 140 3.59 23.59 2.06
CA VAL A 140 2.45 23.56 3.01
C VAL A 140 2.84 22.95 4.37
N THR A 141 4.09 23.10 4.78
CA THR A 141 4.69 22.48 5.97
C THR A 141 3.78 22.53 7.22
N GLU A 142 3.24 23.74 7.56
CA GLU A 142 2.43 23.93 8.76
C GLU A 142 1.07 23.21 8.74
N ARG A 143 0.69 22.65 7.60
CA ARG A 143 -0.57 21.94 7.36
C ARG A 143 -0.35 20.51 6.91
N SER A 144 0.91 20.09 6.82
CA SER A 144 1.28 18.81 6.23
C SER A 144 1.12 17.65 7.20
N LEU A 145 0.53 16.59 6.68
CA LEU A 145 0.53 15.26 7.26
C LEU A 145 1.17 14.34 6.22
N LEU A 146 2.21 13.59 6.60
CA LEU A 146 2.86 12.63 5.71
C LEU A 146 2.51 11.20 6.13
N CYS A 147 1.90 10.44 5.23
CA CYS A 147 1.77 8.98 5.32
C CYS A 147 2.80 8.35 4.37
N PRO A 148 4.01 8.02 4.85
CA PRO A 148 5.16 7.83 3.99
C PRO A 148 5.16 6.52 3.21
N THR A 149 4.46 5.48 3.70
CA THR A 149 4.39 4.13 3.10
C THR A 149 5.76 3.51 2.82
N ILE A 150 6.67 3.58 3.81
CA ILE A 150 8.06 3.17 3.66
C ILE A 150 8.29 1.71 4.06
N HIS A 151 9.34 1.15 3.48
CA HIS A 151 9.98 -0.11 3.84
C HIS A 151 11.48 0.01 3.58
N ASP A 152 12.31 -0.88 4.16
CA ASP A 152 13.77 -0.81 4.02
C ASP A 152 14.20 -1.23 2.60
N GLU A 153 14.31 -0.24 1.74
CA GLU A 153 14.79 -0.39 0.37
C GLU A 153 15.76 0.73 0.00
N PRO A 154 16.57 0.58 -1.07
CA PRO A 154 17.63 1.54 -1.41
C PRO A 154 17.20 3.00 -1.49
N PRO A 155 16.05 3.38 -2.07
CA PRO A 155 15.61 4.78 -2.11
C PRO A 155 15.52 5.44 -0.74
N LEU A 156 15.09 4.70 0.31
CA LEU A 156 14.92 5.26 1.64
C LEU A 156 16.23 5.81 2.25
N ARG A 157 17.37 5.39 1.73
CA ARG A 157 18.70 5.81 2.20
C ARG A 157 19.15 7.15 1.63
N LEU A 158 18.44 7.68 0.61
CA LEU A 158 18.79 8.95 -0.03
C LEU A 158 18.53 10.12 0.92
N SER A 159 19.53 11.01 1.06
CA SER A 159 19.44 12.18 1.94
C SER A 159 18.35 13.19 1.54
N VAL A 160 17.86 13.13 0.30
CA VAL A 160 16.75 14.00 -0.16
C VAL A 160 15.48 13.83 0.68
N PHE A 161 15.28 12.67 1.31
CA PHE A 161 14.14 12.43 2.18
C PHE A 161 14.29 13.00 3.60
N ASP A 162 15.52 13.26 4.07
CA ASP A 162 15.76 13.79 5.43
C ASP A 162 14.97 15.09 5.64
N ASP A 163 14.97 15.96 4.65
CA ASP A 163 14.26 17.25 4.68
C ASP A 163 12.73 17.08 4.65
N VAL A 164 12.21 16.12 3.89
CA VAL A 164 10.78 15.80 3.80
C VAL A 164 10.24 15.34 5.16
N PHE A 165 10.94 14.40 5.79
CA PHE A 165 10.56 13.90 7.10
C PHE A 165 10.75 14.94 8.21
N ALA A 166 11.78 15.77 8.13
CA ALA A 166 12.00 16.88 9.08
C ALA A 166 10.89 17.93 9.00
N LYS A 167 10.42 18.27 7.78
CA LYS A 167 9.43 19.33 7.53
C LYS A 167 7.98 18.89 7.73
N ALA A 168 7.66 17.60 7.61
CA ALA A 168 6.28 17.15 7.83
C ALA A 168 5.82 17.53 9.25
N ARG A 169 4.67 18.21 9.37
CA ARG A 169 4.12 18.61 10.68
C ARG A 169 3.77 17.39 11.53
N LEU A 170 3.14 16.39 10.91
CA LEU A 170 2.76 15.13 11.52
C LEU A 170 3.08 13.97 10.57
N LEU A 171 3.54 12.85 11.11
CA LEU A 171 3.78 11.62 10.36
C LEU A 171 2.76 10.57 10.79
N CYS A 172 2.12 9.96 9.79
CA CYS A 172 1.09 8.93 9.99
C CYS A 172 1.55 7.62 9.38
N PHE A 173 1.74 6.62 10.20
CA PHE A 173 2.24 5.31 9.79
C PHE A 173 1.11 4.29 9.72
N SER A 174 1.23 3.34 8.82
CA SER A 174 0.27 2.25 8.69
C SER A 174 0.46 1.17 9.75
N THR A 175 1.71 0.99 10.23
CA THR A 175 2.09 -0.05 11.19
C THR A 175 3.15 0.46 12.19
N PRO A 176 3.27 -0.17 13.37
CA PRO A 176 4.36 0.14 14.32
C PRO A 176 5.75 -0.14 13.73
N GLU A 177 5.89 -1.16 12.87
CA GLU A 177 7.15 -1.49 12.22
C GLU A 177 7.60 -0.38 11.26
N GLU A 178 6.67 0.19 10.50
CA GLU A 178 6.93 1.35 9.64
C GLU A 178 7.36 2.57 10.48
N GLN A 179 6.69 2.82 11.61
CA GLN A 179 7.07 3.88 12.55
C GLN A 179 8.48 3.66 13.11
N THR A 180 8.81 2.42 13.51
CA THR A 180 10.15 2.07 14.00
C THR A 180 11.22 2.34 12.96
N LEU A 181 11.01 1.93 11.71
CA LEU A 181 11.91 2.21 10.60
C LEU A 181 12.13 3.72 10.39
N ALA A 182 11.05 4.51 10.44
CA ALA A 182 11.14 5.96 10.32
C ALA A 182 11.90 6.61 11.50
N HIS A 183 11.66 6.11 12.70
CA HIS A 183 12.40 6.57 13.90
C HIS A 183 13.90 6.28 13.76
N GLU A 184 14.28 5.06 13.40
CA GLU A 184 15.66 4.64 13.24
C GLU A 184 16.38 5.40 12.12
N ARG A 185 15.70 5.60 10.98
CA ARG A 185 16.30 6.24 9.79
C ARG A 185 16.34 7.76 9.87
N PHE A 186 15.30 8.40 10.42
CA PHE A 186 15.11 9.87 10.38
C PHE A 186 15.02 10.53 11.75
N GLY A 187 15.13 9.78 12.84
CA GLY A 187 15.07 10.32 14.21
C GLY A 187 13.71 10.95 14.57
N ILE A 188 12.60 10.40 14.05
CA ILE A 188 11.27 10.97 14.24
C ILE A 188 10.82 10.80 15.70
N PRO A 189 10.53 11.88 16.45
CA PRO A 189 10.05 11.77 17.81
C PRO A 189 8.60 11.29 17.88
N ASP A 190 8.22 10.52 18.90
CA ASP A 190 6.87 9.99 19.11
C ASP A 190 5.79 11.09 19.13
N ALA A 191 6.13 12.28 19.59
CA ALA A 191 5.21 13.43 19.59
C ALA A 191 4.70 13.79 18.18
N ARG A 192 5.46 13.47 17.13
CA ARG A 192 5.11 13.73 15.72
C ARG A 192 4.63 12.48 14.97
N ALA A 193 4.46 11.35 15.65
CA ALA A 193 4.14 10.07 15.03
C ALA A 193 2.77 9.56 15.47
N ARG A 194 1.96 9.07 14.52
CA ARG A 194 0.65 8.45 14.78
C ARG A 194 0.52 7.18 13.95
N ILE A 195 -0.15 6.17 14.49
CA ILE A 195 -0.55 4.98 13.72
C ILE A 195 -1.99 5.19 13.27
N VAL A 196 -2.23 5.25 11.98
CA VAL A 196 -3.57 5.51 11.40
C VAL A 196 -4.19 4.29 10.73
N GLY A 197 -3.38 3.40 10.16
CA GLY A 197 -3.85 2.19 9.46
C GLY A 197 -4.74 2.49 8.25
N ALA A 198 -5.54 1.49 7.85
CA ALA A 198 -6.50 1.58 6.76
C ALA A 198 -7.80 0.85 7.14
N ALA A 199 -8.93 1.20 6.48
CA ALA A 199 -10.16 0.43 6.62
C ALA A 199 -10.11 -0.84 5.77
N ILE A 200 -10.57 -1.95 6.34
CA ILE A 200 -10.80 -3.22 5.64
C ILE A 200 -12.28 -3.53 5.69
N ASP A 201 -12.88 -3.63 4.52
CA ASP A 201 -14.30 -3.96 4.40
C ASP A 201 -14.55 -5.45 4.63
N GLU A 202 -15.65 -5.78 5.30
CA GLU A 202 -16.12 -7.16 5.41
C GLU A 202 -16.97 -7.53 4.18
N HIS A 203 -16.44 -8.36 3.31
CA HIS A 203 -17.19 -8.91 2.18
C HIS A 203 -18.01 -10.12 2.61
N ARG A 204 -19.24 -9.87 3.12
CA ARG A 204 -20.14 -10.91 3.63
C ARG A 204 -20.75 -11.80 2.53
N GLY A 205 -20.69 -11.39 1.28
CA GLY A 205 -21.23 -12.09 0.11
C GLY A 205 -20.24 -13.01 -0.60
N ALA A 206 -19.06 -13.23 -0.04
CA ALA A 206 -18.07 -14.13 -0.63
C ALA A 206 -18.57 -15.58 -0.61
N ASP A 207 -18.51 -16.23 -1.76
CA ASP A 207 -19.01 -17.60 -1.97
C ASP A 207 -17.94 -18.49 -2.67
N PRO A 208 -17.27 -19.37 -1.91
CA PRO A 208 -16.32 -20.31 -2.50
C PRO A 208 -16.93 -21.22 -3.58
N THR A 209 -18.24 -21.47 -3.57
CA THR A 209 -18.87 -22.32 -4.57
C THR A 209 -18.96 -21.60 -5.92
N ARG A 210 -19.12 -20.28 -5.93
CA ARG A 210 -19.05 -19.43 -7.12
C ARG A 210 -17.64 -19.46 -7.72
N PHE A 211 -16.59 -19.36 -6.88
CA PHE A 211 -15.20 -19.50 -7.33
C PHE A 211 -14.97 -20.82 -8.07
N VAL A 212 -15.41 -21.94 -7.48
CA VAL A 212 -15.32 -23.26 -8.12
C VAL A 212 -16.10 -23.33 -9.43
N ALA A 213 -17.30 -22.74 -9.48
CA ALA A 213 -18.13 -22.75 -10.67
C ALA A 213 -17.52 -21.97 -11.85
N GLU A 214 -16.84 -20.85 -11.56
CA GLU A 214 -16.25 -19.99 -12.59
C GLU A 214 -14.85 -20.44 -13.04
N THR A 215 -14.08 -21.10 -12.15
CA THR A 215 -12.66 -21.43 -12.42
C THR A 215 -12.41 -22.91 -12.62
N GLU A 216 -13.36 -23.78 -12.23
CA GLU A 216 -13.23 -25.23 -12.17
C GLU A 216 -12.14 -25.76 -11.21
N ILE A 217 -11.52 -24.88 -10.41
CA ILE A 217 -10.51 -25.23 -9.40
C ILE A 217 -11.23 -25.82 -8.17
N ARG A 218 -11.12 -27.15 -8.00
CA ARG A 218 -11.79 -27.92 -6.94
C ARG A 218 -10.83 -28.44 -5.88
N HIS A 219 -9.54 -28.50 -6.21
CA HIS A 219 -8.51 -28.97 -5.30
C HIS A 219 -8.22 -27.93 -4.22
N PRO A 220 -7.88 -28.32 -2.99
CA PRO A 220 -7.44 -27.38 -1.95
C PRO A 220 -6.23 -26.57 -2.40
N TYR A 221 -6.19 -25.26 -2.05
CA TYR A 221 -5.17 -24.38 -2.60
C TYR A 221 -4.64 -23.33 -1.61
N ALA A 222 -3.38 -22.97 -1.85
CA ALA A 222 -2.76 -21.75 -1.35
C ALA A 222 -3.02 -20.61 -2.36
N LEU A 223 -3.45 -19.45 -1.89
CA LEU A 223 -3.78 -18.31 -2.74
C LEU A 223 -2.73 -17.20 -2.61
N TYR A 224 -2.29 -16.64 -3.71
CA TYR A 224 -1.68 -15.31 -3.77
C TYR A 224 -2.58 -14.37 -4.55
N HIS A 225 -2.77 -13.15 -4.05
CA HIS A 225 -3.42 -12.09 -4.81
C HIS A 225 -2.65 -10.77 -4.72
N GLY A 226 -2.41 -10.14 -5.86
CA GLY A 226 -1.61 -8.93 -6.00
C GLY A 226 -0.88 -8.83 -7.34
N ARG A 227 0.05 -7.89 -7.46
CA ARG A 227 0.88 -7.78 -8.67
C ARG A 227 1.83 -8.97 -8.78
N LEU A 228 1.90 -9.56 -9.97
CA LEU A 228 2.79 -10.71 -10.25
C LEU A 228 4.16 -10.21 -10.70
N ASP A 229 4.91 -9.61 -9.77
CA ASP A 229 6.25 -9.11 -10.04
C ASP A 229 7.29 -9.59 -8.98
N ARG A 230 8.58 -9.46 -9.34
CA ARG A 230 9.69 -9.91 -8.50
C ARG A 230 9.80 -9.11 -7.20
N SER A 231 9.46 -7.84 -7.24
CA SER A 231 9.51 -6.99 -6.03
C SER A 231 8.52 -7.43 -4.96
N LYS A 232 7.49 -8.20 -5.37
CA LYS A 232 6.50 -8.84 -4.48
C LYS A 232 6.88 -10.27 -4.08
N GLY A 233 8.06 -10.77 -4.47
CA GLY A 233 8.53 -12.12 -4.12
C GLY A 233 7.77 -13.26 -4.81
N VAL A 234 7.05 -12.97 -5.91
CA VAL A 234 6.21 -13.99 -6.57
C VAL A 234 7.03 -15.04 -7.30
N ASP A 235 8.18 -14.68 -7.85
CA ASP A 235 9.11 -15.63 -8.47
C ASP A 235 9.68 -16.62 -7.43
N GLU A 236 10.07 -16.14 -6.25
CA GLU A 236 10.50 -16.99 -5.13
C GLU A 236 9.35 -17.88 -4.64
N LEU A 237 8.12 -17.33 -4.52
CA LEU A 237 6.93 -18.12 -4.19
C LEU A 237 6.71 -19.27 -5.16
N VAL A 238 6.82 -19.03 -6.47
CA VAL A 238 6.66 -20.07 -7.51
C VAL A 238 7.75 -21.14 -7.37
N ASP A 239 9.01 -20.76 -7.11
CA ASP A 239 10.11 -21.71 -6.88
C ASP A 239 9.85 -22.57 -5.62
N HIS A 240 9.47 -21.94 -4.51
CA HIS A 240 9.18 -22.63 -3.26
C HIS A 240 7.99 -23.59 -3.43
N HIS A 241 6.95 -23.17 -4.12
CA HIS A 241 5.78 -24.01 -4.36
C HIS A 241 6.07 -25.17 -5.32
N THR A 242 6.94 -24.95 -6.30
CA THR A 242 7.41 -26.02 -7.20
C THR A 242 8.13 -27.11 -6.43
N ARG A 243 9.01 -26.74 -5.48
CA ARG A 243 9.69 -27.69 -4.59
C ARG A 243 8.71 -28.39 -3.65
N TYR A 244 7.69 -27.69 -3.15
CA TYR A 244 6.63 -28.29 -2.34
C TYR A 244 5.88 -29.36 -3.11
N ARG A 245 5.42 -29.07 -4.34
CA ARG A 245 4.69 -30.02 -5.19
C ARG A 245 5.53 -31.22 -5.61
N ALA A 246 6.84 -31.09 -5.76
CA ALA A 246 7.74 -32.21 -6.05
C ALA A 246 7.78 -33.25 -4.92
N VAL A 247 7.55 -32.85 -3.67
CA VAL A 247 7.52 -33.73 -2.49
C VAL A 247 6.09 -34.17 -2.14
N HIS A 248 5.11 -33.26 -2.40
CA HIS A 248 3.69 -33.49 -2.11
C HIS A 248 2.86 -33.36 -3.41
N PRO A 249 2.83 -34.35 -4.30
CA PRO A 249 2.10 -34.29 -5.58
C PRO A 249 0.60 -33.99 -5.42
N ASP A 250 -0.02 -34.48 -4.34
CA ASP A 250 -1.42 -34.26 -3.97
C ASP A 250 -1.57 -33.11 -2.91
N GLY A 251 -0.54 -32.29 -2.73
CA GLY A 251 -0.56 -31.16 -1.81
C GLY A 251 -1.39 -30.00 -2.32
N LEU A 252 -1.42 -28.86 -1.60
CA LEU A 252 -2.17 -27.67 -2.02
C LEU A 252 -1.73 -27.19 -3.41
N ASP A 253 -2.70 -26.83 -4.24
CA ASP A 253 -2.43 -26.09 -5.48
C ASP A 253 -1.99 -24.66 -5.18
N LEU A 254 -1.36 -23.99 -6.15
CA LEU A 254 -1.07 -22.56 -6.08
C LEU A 254 -1.98 -21.82 -7.06
N VAL A 255 -2.80 -20.93 -6.51
CA VAL A 255 -3.66 -20.02 -7.29
C VAL A 255 -3.11 -18.61 -7.21
N LEU A 256 -2.83 -18.00 -8.35
CA LEU A 256 -2.42 -16.59 -8.47
C LEU A 256 -3.55 -15.75 -9.06
N VAL A 257 -3.91 -14.66 -8.36
CA VAL A 257 -4.88 -13.66 -8.81
C VAL A 257 -4.17 -12.31 -8.96
N GLY A 258 -4.21 -11.73 -10.16
CA GLY A 258 -3.58 -10.47 -10.52
C GLY A 258 -2.78 -10.55 -11.80
N GLY A 259 -2.25 -9.42 -12.25
CA GLY A 259 -1.45 -9.33 -13.46
C GLY A 259 0.02 -9.00 -13.18
N GLY A 260 0.90 -9.30 -14.14
CA GLY A 260 2.32 -8.99 -14.06
C GLY A 260 3.18 -9.88 -14.94
N GLU A 261 4.49 -9.88 -14.68
CA GLU A 261 5.50 -10.51 -15.53
C GLU A 261 5.83 -11.96 -15.14
N VAL A 262 5.59 -12.33 -13.87
CA VAL A 262 5.93 -13.66 -13.37
C VAL A 262 5.02 -14.71 -13.99
N ARG A 263 5.62 -15.76 -14.53
CA ARG A 263 4.94 -16.88 -15.19
C ARG A 263 4.95 -18.10 -14.29
N LEU A 264 3.82 -18.81 -14.26
CA LEU A 264 3.73 -20.13 -13.62
C LEU A 264 4.33 -21.22 -14.53
N PRO A 265 4.88 -22.32 -13.95
CA PRO A 265 5.21 -23.50 -14.72
C PRO A 265 3.95 -24.11 -15.35
N ALA A 266 4.09 -24.69 -16.54
CA ALA A 266 3.03 -25.46 -17.19
C ALA A 266 2.95 -26.85 -16.56
N ALA A 267 2.43 -26.93 -15.34
CA ALA A 267 2.35 -28.16 -14.54
C ALA A 267 1.02 -28.16 -13.75
N ASP A 268 0.55 -29.37 -13.44
CA ASP A 268 -0.66 -29.53 -12.63
C ASP A 268 -0.49 -28.90 -11.24
N GLY A 269 -1.56 -28.32 -10.72
CA GLY A 269 -1.56 -27.64 -9.42
C GLY A 269 -1.07 -26.21 -9.43
N PHE A 270 -0.91 -25.59 -10.63
CA PHE A 270 -0.57 -24.17 -10.78
C PHE A 270 -1.61 -23.46 -11.63
N HIS A 271 -2.27 -22.43 -11.07
CA HIS A 271 -3.35 -21.71 -11.71
C HIS A 271 -3.07 -20.19 -11.71
N SER A 272 -3.13 -19.54 -12.86
CA SER A 272 -3.04 -18.08 -12.98
C SER A 272 -4.31 -17.54 -13.60
N LEU A 273 -5.08 -16.78 -12.82
CA LEU A 273 -6.39 -16.29 -13.24
C LEU A 273 -6.33 -14.90 -13.87
N GLY A 274 -5.16 -14.22 -13.82
CA GLY A 274 -5.05 -12.84 -14.25
C GLY A 274 -5.87 -11.90 -13.36
N PHE A 275 -6.30 -10.77 -13.94
CA PHE A 275 -7.21 -9.86 -13.26
C PHE A 275 -8.62 -10.46 -13.23
N VAL A 276 -9.20 -10.49 -12.06
CA VAL A 276 -10.58 -10.95 -11.84
C VAL A 276 -11.42 -9.82 -11.21
N SER A 277 -12.73 -9.99 -11.15
CA SER A 277 -13.60 -9.06 -10.41
C SER A 277 -13.27 -9.06 -8.92
N GLU A 278 -13.56 -7.95 -8.21
CA GLU A 278 -13.43 -7.89 -6.75
C GLU A 278 -14.24 -9.00 -6.07
N GLU A 279 -15.41 -9.30 -6.60
CA GLU A 279 -16.27 -10.37 -6.10
C GLU A 279 -15.57 -11.73 -6.18
N LEU A 280 -15.05 -12.12 -7.36
CA LEU A 280 -14.36 -13.39 -7.56
C LEU A 280 -13.04 -13.46 -6.75
N LYS A 281 -12.33 -12.34 -6.59
CA LYS A 281 -11.16 -12.25 -5.69
C LYS A 281 -11.54 -12.62 -4.25
N HIS A 282 -12.64 -12.07 -3.75
CA HIS A 282 -13.10 -12.37 -2.39
C HIS A 282 -13.60 -13.80 -2.23
N ASP A 283 -14.21 -14.38 -3.27
CA ASP A 283 -14.57 -15.79 -3.31
C ASP A 283 -13.34 -16.69 -3.27
N ALA A 284 -12.30 -16.35 -4.06
CA ALA A 284 -11.02 -17.05 -4.01
C ALA A 284 -10.37 -17.00 -2.63
N ILE A 285 -10.38 -15.81 -1.98
CA ILE A 285 -9.86 -15.68 -0.62
C ILE A 285 -10.68 -16.54 0.35
N ALA A 286 -12.01 -16.48 0.29
CA ALA A 286 -12.88 -17.24 1.18
C ALA A 286 -12.75 -18.75 1.00
N GLY A 287 -12.38 -19.25 -0.19
CA GLY A 287 -12.15 -20.65 -0.49
C GLY A 287 -10.74 -21.17 -0.18
N ALA A 288 -9.75 -20.29 -0.02
CA ALA A 288 -8.37 -20.70 0.17
C ALA A 288 -8.12 -21.40 1.51
N ASP A 289 -7.22 -22.36 1.54
CA ASP A 289 -6.74 -22.96 2.78
C ASP A 289 -5.77 -22.06 3.53
N VAL A 290 -4.97 -21.31 2.77
CA VAL A 290 -4.03 -20.32 3.26
C VAL A 290 -3.81 -19.24 2.20
N VAL A 291 -3.64 -17.98 2.62
CA VAL A 291 -3.20 -16.91 1.72
C VAL A 291 -1.72 -16.66 1.95
N VAL A 292 -0.93 -16.70 0.86
CA VAL A 292 0.51 -16.47 0.92
C VAL A 292 0.82 -15.01 0.66
N CYS A 293 1.64 -14.42 1.52
CA CYS A 293 2.12 -13.04 1.42
C CYS A 293 3.65 -13.06 1.26
N PRO A 294 4.18 -13.25 0.03
CA PRO A 294 5.60 -13.48 -0.20
C PRO A 294 6.44 -12.20 -0.25
N SER A 295 5.81 -11.02 -0.21
CA SER A 295 6.49 -9.73 -0.35
C SER A 295 7.52 -9.50 0.76
N PRO A 296 8.79 -9.22 0.44
CA PRO A 296 9.78 -8.84 1.44
C PRO A 296 9.61 -7.41 1.95
N HIS A 297 8.88 -6.56 1.21
CA HIS A 297 8.74 -5.13 1.48
C HIS A 297 7.28 -4.72 1.57
N GLU A 298 6.84 -4.38 2.78
CA GLU A 298 5.48 -3.89 3.05
C GLU A 298 5.51 -2.78 4.11
N SER A 299 4.67 -1.77 3.95
CA SER A 299 4.31 -0.81 5.00
C SER A 299 2.97 -1.17 5.64
N LEU A 300 2.07 -1.77 4.83
CA LEU A 300 0.80 -2.38 5.21
C LEU A 300 0.46 -3.42 4.15
N SER A 301 0.08 -4.61 4.52
CA SER A 301 -0.35 -5.62 3.55
C SER A 301 -1.87 -5.73 3.49
N PHE A 302 -2.48 -5.19 2.45
CA PHE A 302 -3.92 -5.39 2.19
C PHE A 302 -4.24 -6.88 2.00
N SER A 303 -3.40 -7.63 1.30
CA SER A 303 -3.60 -9.06 1.06
C SER A 303 -3.70 -9.85 2.36
N GLN A 304 -2.82 -9.58 3.33
CA GLN A 304 -2.85 -10.20 4.65
C GLN A 304 -4.13 -9.84 5.42
N LEU A 305 -4.50 -8.57 5.41
CA LEU A 305 -5.67 -8.09 6.14
C LEU A 305 -6.98 -8.56 5.49
N GLU A 306 -7.06 -8.62 4.16
CA GLU A 306 -8.20 -9.17 3.42
C GLU A 306 -8.36 -10.67 3.69
N ALA A 307 -7.27 -11.45 3.71
CA ALA A 307 -7.31 -12.86 4.11
C ALA A 307 -7.92 -13.04 5.50
N TRP A 308 -7.46 -12.27 6.46
CA TRP A 308 -7.98 -12.32 7.82
C TRP A 308 -9.43 -11.85 7.93
N SER A 309 -9.88 -10.88 7.13
CA SER A 309 -11.28 -10.46 7.10
C SER A 309 -12.23 -11.61 6.75
N HIS A 310 -11.75 -12.56 5.92
CA HIS A 310 -12.44 -13.81 5.59
C HIS A 310 -12.17 -14.95 6.58
N GLY A 311 -11.36 -14.72 7.61
CA GLY A 311 -10.99 -15.76 8.58
C GLY A 311 -10.03 -16.80 8.00
N ARG A 312 -9.26 -16.45 6.97
CA ARG A 312 -8.25 -17.34 6.39
C ARG A 312 -6.87 -17.06 6.99
N PRO A 313 -6.11 -18.10 7.34
CA PRO A 313 -4.76 -17.92 7.85
C PRO A 313 -3.84 -17.42 6.75
N THR A 314 -2.73 -16.78 7.15
CA THR A 314 -1.70 -16.32 6.20
C THR A 314 -0.36 -17.02 6.43
N LEU A 315 0.39 -17.19 5.34
CA LEU A 315 1.78 -17.63 5.35
C LEU A 315 2.64 -16.51 4.73
N SER A 316 3.48 -15.89 5.54
CA SER A 316 4.15 -14.63 5.20
C SER A 316 5.66 -14.80 5.07
N ASN A 317 6.29 -13.99 4.21
CA ASN A 317 7.74 -13.94 4.11
C ASN A 317 8.33 -13.28 5.37
N ALA A 318 9.27 -13.98 6.03
CA ALA A 318 9.93 -13.50 7.25
C ALA A 318 10.83 -12.27 7.03
N LEU A 319 11.22 -11.97 5.79
CA LEU A 319 11.98 -10.78 5.46
C LEU A 319 11.19 -9.48 5.64
N SER A 320 9.84 -9.55 5.71
CA SER A 320 9.01 -8.38 5.97
C SER A 320 8.70 -8.25 7.47
N PRO A 321 9.32 -7.29 8.19
CA PRO A 321 9.01 -7.03 9.60
C PRO A 321 7.52 -6.73 9.82
N VAL A 322 6.88 -6.04 8.88
CA VAL A 322 5.44 -5.69 8.92
C VAL A 322 4.57 -6.94 8.90
N LEU A 323 4.80 -7.87 7.96
CA LEU A 323 4.01 -9.09 7.86
C LEU A 323 4.16 -9.97 9.11
N VAL A 324 5.39 -10.13 9.60
CA VAL A 324 5.68 -10.88 10.82
C VAL A 324 5.08 -10.20 12.04
N GLY A 325 5.26 -8.90 12.19
CA GLY A 325 4.74 -8.13 13.32
C GLY A 325 3.21 -8.16 13.38
N GLN A 326 2.54 -7.99 12.24
CA GLN A 326 1.09 -8.12 12.16
C GLN A 326 0.63 -9.55 12.48
N SER A 327 1.30 -10.58 11.95
CA SER A 327 0.98 -11.99 12.24
C SER A 327 1.09 -12.31 13.74
N ARG A 328 2.14 -11.79 14.41
CA ARG A 328 2.33 -11.95 15.86
C ARG A 328 1.22 -11.27 16.68
N ARG A 329 0.88 -10.02 16.33
CA ARG A 329 -0.18 -9.26 17.04
C ARG A 329 -1.56 -9.87 16.84
N ALA A 330 -1.83 -10.35 15.63
CA ALA A 330 -3.11 -10.93 15.28
C ALA A 330 -3.28 -12.38 15.73
N GLY A 331 -2.18 -13.14 15.83
CA GLY A 331 -2.22 -14.60 15.89
C GLY A 331 -2.86 -15.22 14.63
N GLY A 332 -2.85 -14.49 13.51
CA GLY A 332 -3.61 -14.79 12.28
C GLY A 332 -2.81 -15.51 11.19
N GLY A 333 -1.51 -15.76 11.41
CA GLY A 333 -0.67 -16.37 10.39
C GLY A 333 0.67 -16.83 10.92
N LEU A 334 1.36 -17.59 10.07
CA LEU A 334 2.74 -18.06 10.26
C LEU A 334 3.65 -17.37 9.24
N TRP A 335 4.96 -17.59 9.36
CA TRP A 335 5.94 -17.03 8.42
C TRP A 335 7.05 -18.03 8.13
N TYR A 336 7.72 -17.86 6.99
CA TYR A 336 8.80 -18.71 6.51
C TYR A 336 10.00 -17.85 6.10
N SER A 337 11.21 -18.40 6.26
CA SER A 337 12.47 -17.76 5.89
C SER A 337 13.15 -18.45 4.69
N ASN A 338 12.68 -19.62 4.29
CA ASN A 338 13.25 -20.42 3.20
C ASN A 338 12.25 -21.46 2.68
N ALA A 339 12.63 -22.17 1.60
CA ALA A 339 11.77 -23.15 0.94
C ALA A 339 11.38 -24.33 1.83
N ASP A 340 12.25 -24.75 2.75
CA ASP A 340 11.95 -25.88 3.64
C ASP A 340 10.90 -25.48 4.68
N GLU A 341 11.04 -24.31 5.31
CA GLU A 341 10.03 -23.77 6.21
C GLU A 341 8.71 -23.53 5.48
N TYR A 342 8.75 -22.98 4.25
CA TYR A 342 7.55 -22.80 3.43
C TYR A 342 6.82 -24.12 3.23
N ARG A 343 7.54 -25.20 2.87
CA ARG A 343 6.99 -26.54 2.66
C ARG A 343 6.33 -27.08 3.93
N GLU A 344 7.02 -27.01 5.06
CA GLU A 344 6.52 -27.51 6.34
C GLU A 344 5.26 -26.76 6.80
N MET A 345 5.24 -25.42 6.60
CA MET A 345 4.06 -24.62 6.95
C MET A 345 2.87 -24.88 6.04
N LEU A 346 3.09 -25.10 4.73
CA LEU A 346 2.00 -25.50 3.83
C LEU A 346 1.44 -26.89 4.19
N ASP A 347 2.30 -27.86 4.49
CA ASP A 347 1.87 -29.17 4.94
C ASP A 347 1.07 -29.09 6.25
N PHE A 348 1.51 -28.23 7.18
CA PHE A 348 0.74 -27.94 8.39
C PHE A 348 -0.67 -27.41 8.06
N PHE A 349 -0.81 -26.39 7.21
CA PHE A 349 -2.11 -25.83 6.84
C PHE A 349 -2.99 -26.85 6.08
N ALA A 350 -2.38 -27.69 5.26
CA ALA A 350 -3.09 -28.76 4.55
C ALA A 350 -3.69 -29.81 5.49
N ARG A 351 -2.97 -30.20 6.54
CA ARG A 351 -3.34 -31.32 7.43
C ARG A 351 -4.05 -30.91 8.70
N ALA A 352 -3.67 -29.78 9.30
CA ALA A 352 -4.19 -29.33 10.60
C ALA A 352 -5.35 -28.34 10.45
N LYS A 353 -6.38 -28.67 9.67
CA LYS A 353 -7.50 -27.78 9.36
C LYS A 353 -8.12 -27.06 10.57
N PRO A 354 -8.42 -27.74 11.72
CA PRO A 354 -8.99 -27.03 12.86
C PRO A 354 -8.07 -25.96 13.47
N LEU A 355 -6.75 -26.18 13.42
CA LEU A 355 -5.77 -25.17 13.87
C LEU A 355 -5.65 -24.02 12.87
N ALA A 356 -5.64 -24.31 11.57
CA ALA A 356 -5.66 -23.32 10.52
C ALA A 356 -6.88 -22.39 10.63
N GLU A 357 -8.07 -22.96 10.85
CA GLU A 357 -9.30 -22.20 11.10
C GLU A 357 -9.22 -21.35 12.37
N THR A 358 -8.61 -21.87 13.43
CA THR A 358 -8.38 -21.10 14.68
C THR A 358 -7.47 -19.90 14.44
N ILE A 359 -6.36 -20.09 13.71
CA ILE A 359 -5.43 -19.03 13.32
C ILE A 359 -6.15 -17.97 12.48
N GLY A 360 -6.88 -18.37 11.44
CA GLY A 360 -7.66 -17.46 10.61
C GLY A 360 -8.71 -16.67 11.41
N ALA A 361 -9.42 -17.33 12.33
CA ALA A 361 -10.40 -16.69 13.21
C ALA A 361 -9.77 -15.65 14.16
N GLN A 362 -8.53 -15.87 14.61
CA GLN A 362 -7.77 -14.87 15.38
C GLN A 362 -7.47 -13.64 14.52
N GLY A 363 -6.98 -13.84 13.29
CA GLY A 363 -6.77 -12.77 12.32
C GLY A 363 -8.05 -11.95 12.09
N ARG A 364 -9.19 -12.63 11.91
CA ARG A 364 -10.49 -11.95 11.72
C ARG A 364 -10.88 -11.08 12.91
N ARG A 365 -10.69 -11.56 14.14
CA ARG A 365 -10.94 -10.75 15.34
C ARG A 365 -10.04 -9.50 15.38
N TYR A 366 -8.77 -9.66 15.03
CA TYR A 366 -7.82 -8.55 14.98
C TYR A 366 -8.23 -7.50 13.94
N VAL A 367 -8.58 -7.90 12.71
CA VAL A 367 -9.02 -6.97 11.66
C VAL A 367 -10.27 -6.21 12.11
N ARG A 368 -11.28 -6.89 12.65
CA ARG A 368 -12.50 -6.25 13.15
C ARG A 368 -12.22 -5.22 14.24
N ALA A 369 -11.26 -5.50 15.12
CA ALA A 369 -10.93 -4.61 16.24
C ALA A 369 -10.06 -3.42 15.84
N LYS A 370 -9.19 -3.56 14.82
CA LYS A 370 -8.14 -2.58 14.52
C LYS A 370 -8.27 -1.90 13.16
N TYR A 371 -8.99 -2.52 12.23
CA TYR A 371 -9.09 -2.08 10.83
C TYR A 371 -10.55 -1.89 10.38
N SER A 372 -11.49 -1.73 11.34
CA SER A 372 -12.87 -1.37 11.01
C SER A 372 -12.94 0.04 10.41
N ARG A 373 -13.98 0.31 9.61
CA ARG A 373 -14.21 1.63 9.00
C ARG A 373 -14.24 2.74 10.05
N ASP A 374 -14.94 2.53 11.19
CA ASP A 374 -15.05 3.52 12.25
C ASP A 374 -13.69 3.80 12.90
N GLN A 375 -12.94 2.74 13.26
CA GLN A 375 -11.61 2.89 13.85
C GLN A 375 -10.65 3.64 12.92
N ALA A 376 -10.60 3.27 11.64
CA ALA A 376 -9.75 3.93 10.65
C ALA A 376 -10.17 5.39 10.44
N ARG A 377 -11.48 5.67 10.30
CA ARG A 377 -11.99 7.04 10.17
C ARG A 377 -11.59 7.90 11.36
N ASP A 378 -11.81 7.41 12.56
CA ASP A 378 -11.60 8.19 13.79
C ASP A 378 -10.10 8.48 14.01
N THR A 379 -9.20 7.54 13.72
CA THR A 379 -7.75 7.78 13.79
C THR A 379 -7.26 8.80 12.75
N TRP A 380 -7.76 8.72 11.50
CA TRP A 380 -7.42 9.70 10.47
C TRP A 380 -7.99 11.08 10.78
N LEU A 381 -9.25 11.18 11.23
CA LEU A 381 -9.86 12.46 11.64
C LEU A 381 -9.10 13.10 12.80
N ALA A 382 -8.69 12.31 13.80
CA ALA A 382 -7.90 12.82 14.92
C ALA A 382 -6.57 13.40 14.45
N ALA A 383 -5.84 12.71 13.57
CA ALA A 383 -4.56 13.18 13.02
C ALA A 383 -4.72 14.46 12.17
N LEU A 384 -5.77 14.52 11.33
CA LEU A 384 -6.07 15.70 10.52
C LEU A 384 -6.48 16.90 11.38
N THR A 385 -7.27 16.67 12.43
CA THR A 385 -7.71 17.72 13.37
C THR A 385 -6.51 18.25 14.16
N GLU A 386 -5.61 17.39 14.61
CA GLU A 386 -4.37 17.79 15.30
C GLU A 386 -3.54 18.76 14.45
N VAL A 387 -3.39 18.48 13.16
CA VAL A 387 -2.68 19.36 12.22
C VAL A 387 -3.46 20.66 12.00
N ALA A 388 -4.78 20.60 11.86
CA ALA A 388 -5.63 21.74 11.61
C ALA A 388 -5.66 22.72 12.79
N GLU A 389 -5.67 22.23 14.04
CA GLU A 389 -5.75 23.02 15.27
C GLU A 389 -4.41 23.62 15.71
N ALA A 390 -3.30 22.97 15.40
CA ALA A 390 -1.96 23.41 15.79
C ALA A 390 -1.46 24.67 15.05
N ARG A 391 -2.34 25.37 14.33
CA ARG A 391 -2.02 26.60 13.58
C ARG A 391 -1.90 27.81 14.50
N PRO A 392 -0.98 28.74 14.23
CA PRO A 392 -1.13 30.08 14.80
C PRO A 392 -2.47 30.66 14.32
N ALA A 393 -3.24 31.25 15.26
CA ALA A 393 -4.51 31.88 14.98
C ALA A 393 -4.37 32.80 13.74
N ARG A 394 -5.26 32.66 12.74
CA ARG A 394 -5.29 33.57 11.59
C ARG A 394 -5.28 34.98 12.12
N ALA A 395 -4.22 35.75 11.86
CA ALA A 395 -4.21 37.19 12.06
C ALA A 395 -5.44 37.73 11.33
N GLY A 396 -6.38 38.29 12.09
CA GLY A 396 -7.66 38.73 11.58
C GLY A 396 -7.44 39.58 10.35
N ARG A 397 -8.19 39.29 9.26
CA ARG A 397 -8.36 40.29 8.18
C ARG A 397 -8.92 41.54 8.85
N GLN A 398 -8.08 42.53 9.07
CA GLN A 398 -8.56 43.87 9.35
C GLN A 398 -9.38 44.29 8.11
N GLN A 399 -10.69 44.44 8.34
CA GLN A 399 -11.57 45.11 7.40
C GLN A 399 -11.06 46.55 7.26
N GLN A 400 -10.61 46.88 6.08
CA GLN A 400 -10.54 48.25 5.60
C GLN A 400 -11.62 48.44 4.55
#